data_452eae76e48ca4349299fb5ea98d8c0b
#
_entry.id   452eae76e48ca4349299fb5ea98d8c0b
#
_cell.length_a   1.000
_cell.length_b   1.000
_cell.length_c   1.000
_cell.angle_alpha   90.00
_cell.angle_beta   90.00
_cell.angle_gamma   90.00
#
_symmetry.space_group_name_H-M   'P 1'
#
loop_
_entity.id
_entity.type
_entity.pdbx_description
1 polymer ?
#
loop_
_entity_poly.entity_id
_entity_poly.type
_entity_poly.pdbx_seq_one_letter_code
_entity_poly.pdbx_strand_id
1 'polypeptide(L)'
;MKNTLKNNPIVIICALLLSVITVITYSKNLDSTDKISRGYFAGKISFGDSTNHKLYSDKVQVKKSSERGVTVLTIVVTDNNTPESVFVKLYNVTDKGTFFIPGEGDFQNVGNLIKDVNMFREQNNFYQTTLANDEGLKNGVGRVNIIKLTDSEIEGELIIIANNSEGKQAQLESARFKAKF
;
A
#
# COMPACT_ATOMS: atom_id res chain seq x y z
N MET A 1 -18.95 14.37 -28.83
CA MET A 1 -17.84 14.99 -28.09
C MET A 1 -17.12 13.85 -27.35
N LYS A 2 -15.93 13.45 -27.80
CA LYS A 2 -15.14 12.35 -27.16
C LYS A 2 -14.42 12.95 -25.95
N ASN A 3 -14.60 12.33 -24.78
CA ASN A 3 -13.96 12.69 -23.53
C ASN A 3 -12.42 12.48 -23.64
N THR A 4 -11.69 13.55 -23.85
CA THR A 4 -10.22 13.61 -23.92
C THR A 4 -9.54 13.72 -22.56
N LEU A 5 -10.25 13.41 -21.47
CA LEU A 5 -9.72 13.52 -20.10
C LEU A 5 -8.90 12.30 -19.62
N LYS A 6 -8.89 11.20 -20.40
CA LYS A 6 -8.26 9.94 -19.95
C LYS A 6 -6.73 9.90 -20.07
N ASN A 7 -6.10 10.81 -20.81
CA ASN A 7 -4.65 10.74 -21.10
C ASN A 7 -3.93 12.07 -20.84
N ASN A 8 -4.41 12.91 -19.92
CA ASN A 8 -3.69 14.13 -19.60
C ASN A 8 -2.62 13.80 -18.53
N PRO A 9 -1.32 13.88 -18.85
CA PRO A 9 -0.24 13.54 -17.92
C PRO A 9 -0.31 14.37 -16.61
N ILE A 10 -0.87 15.56 -16.67
CA ILE A 10 -1.08 16.41 -15.49
C ILE A 10 -2.09 15.79 -14.51
N VAL A 11 -3.16 15.14 -15.01
CA VAL A 11 -4.17 14.48 -14.16
C VAL A 11 -3.59 13.24 -13.49
N ILE A 12 -2.74 12.49 -14.20
CA ILE A 12 -2.05 11.31 -13.67
C ILE A 12 -1.04 11.72 -12.59
N ILE A 13 -0.27 12.78 -12.83
CA ILE A 13 0.69 13.34 -11.86
C ILE A 13 -0.03 13.86 -10.62
N CYS A 14 -1.17 14.54 -10.77
CA CYS A 14 -1.97 15.00 -9.63
C CYS A 14 -2.56 13.84 -8.81
N ALA A 15 -3.01 12.76 -9.46
CA ALA A 15 -3.52 11.58 -8.75
C ALA A 15 -2.40 10.84 -8.00
N LEU A 16 -1.20 10.76 -8.57
CA LEU A 16 -0.02 10.20 -7.93
C LEU A 16 0.45 11.07 -6.75
N LEU A 17 0.47 12.39 -6.90
CA LEU A 17 0.79 13.32 -5.82
C LEU A 17 -0.22 13.25 -4.67
N LEU A 18 -1.50 13.09 -4.96
CA LEU A 18 -2.54 12.93 -3.93
C LEU A 18 -2.38 11.62 -3.14
N SER A 19 -1.98 10.52 -3.77
CA SER A 19 -1.72 9.26 -3.07
C SER A 19 -0.48 9.36 -2.17
N VAL A 20 0.55 10.04 -2.61
CA VAL A 20 1.79 10.30 -1.85
C VAL A 20 1.51 11.26 -0.68
N ILE A 21 0.73 12.33 -0.90
CA ILE A 21 0.35 13.27 0.16
C ILE A 21 -0.46 12.57 1.25
N THR A 22 -1.30 11.59 0.90
CA THR A 22 -2.07 10.81 1.90
C THR A 22 -1.13 9.98 2.79
N VAL A 23 -0.10 9.36 2.24
CA VAL A 23 0.89 8.60 3.03
C VAL A 23 1.66 9.52 3.98
N ILE A 24 2.03 10.73 3.52
CA ILE A 24 2.83 11.68 4.33
C ILE A 24 2.00 12.33 5.42
N THR A 25 0.77 12.73 5.13
CA THR A 25 -0.13 13.27 6.15
C THR A 25 -0.46 12.23 7.20
N TYR A 26 -0.54 10.95 6.83
CA TYR A 26 -0.67 9.85 7.77
C TYR A 26 0.56 9.69 8.67
N SER A 27 1.76 9.78 8.14
CA SER A 27 2.99 9.65 8.95
C SER A 27 3.24 10.85 9.86
N LYS A 28 2.83 12.07 9.47
CA LYS A 28 3.01 13.29 10.29
C LYS A 28 1.92 13.49 11.36
N ASN A 29 0.72 12.94 11.16
CA ASN A 29 -0.35 12.97 12.18
C ASN A 29 -0.19 11.90 13.28
N LEU A 30 0.91 11.18 13.29
CA LEU A 30 1.27 10.20 14.33
C LEU A 30 1.50 10.83 15.72
N ASP A 31 1.66 12.16 15.83
CA ASP A 31 1.83 12.86 17.11
C ASP A 31 0.51 13.26 17.81
N SER A 32 -0.63 13.05 17.20
CA SER A 32 -1.92 13.28 17.86
C SER A 32 -2.44 11.96 18.45
N THR A 33 -2.33 11.81 19.75
CA THR A 33 -3.04 10.99 20.78
C THR A 33 -4.14 10.00 20.33
N ASP A 34 -4.23 9.60 19.08
CA ASP A 34 -5.04 8.47 18.67
C ASP A 34 -4.37 7.19 19.18
N LYS A 35 -5.11 6.44 20.00
CA LYS A 35 -4.71 5.13 20.53
C LYS A 35 -4.11 4.31 19.41
N ILE A 36 -2.77 4.25 19.36
CA ILE A 36 -2.05 3.36 18.44
C ILE A 36 -2.58 1.98 18.75
N SER A 37 -3.39 1.45 17.85
CA SER A 37 -3.89 0.10 18.00
C SER A 37 -2.67 -0.80 17.93
N ARG A 38 -2.38 -1.51 19.03
CA ARG A 38 -1.28 -2.49 19.06
C ARG A 38 -1.57 -3.53 17.99
N GLY A 39 -0.98 -3.32 16.85
CA GLY A 39 -1.03 -4.22 15.73
C GLY A 39 0.16 -5.18 15.75
N TYR A 40 0.18 -6.09 14.83
CA TYR A 40 1.29 -6.98 14.57
C TYR A 40 1.45 -7.12 13.06
N PHE A 41 2.67 -6.98 12.59
CA PHE A 41 3.03 -7.26 11.21
C PHE A 41 4.38 -7.99 11.19
N ALA A 42 4.47 -9.06 10.42
CA ALA A 42 5.73 -9.72 10.13
C ALA A 42 5.73 -10.25 8.71
N GLY A 43 6.82 -10.00 7.99
CA GLY A 43 7.04 -10.46 6.63
C GLY A 43 8.51 -10.49 6.28
N LYS A 44 8.81 -10.84 5.04
CA LYS A 44 10.13 -10.71 4.45
C LYS A 44 10.04 -9.72 3.29
N ILE A 45 10.95 -8.77 3.25
CA ILE A 45 10.99 -7.74 2.20
C ILE A 45 12.37 -7.68 1.55
N SER A 46 12.39 -7.34 0.25
CA SER A 46 13.61 -7.02 -0.49
C SER A 46 13.35 -5.87 -1.44
N PHE A 47 14.39 -5.08 -1.74
CA PHE A 47 14.35 -3.95 -2.66
C PHE A 47 15.48 -4.09 -3.69
N GLY A 48 15.13 -4.25 -4.98
CA GLY A 48 16.10 -4.44 -6.05
C GLY A 48 16.96 -5.68 -5.81
N ASP A 49 18.26 -5.51 -5.83
CA ASP A 49 19.24 -6.59 -5.64
C ASP A 49 19.55 -6.90 -4.17
N SER A 50 18.83 -6.28 -3.22
CA SER A 50 19.05 -6.57 -1.81
C SER A 50 18.54 -7.97 -1.44
N THR A 51 19.21 -8.60 -0.49
CA THR A 51 18.74 -9.87 0.08
C THR A 51 17.49 -9.66 0.90
N ASN A 52 16.60 -10.66 0.90
CA ASN A 52 15.42 -10.68 1.75
C ASN A 52 15.78 -10.54 3.22
N HIS A 53 15.14 -9.60 3.89
CA HIS A 53 15.28 -9.42 5.34
C HIS A 53 13.91 -9.33 6.01
N LYS A 54 13.88 -9.43 7.33
CA LYS A 54 12.64 -9.39 8.09
C LYS A 54 12.17 -7.94 8.23
N LEU A 55 10.90 -7.71 7.91
CA LEU A 55 10.16 -6.51 8.26
C LEU A 55 9.21 -6.85 9.40
N TYR A 56 9.30 -6.13 10.50
CA TYR A 56 8.47 -6.33 11.69
C TYR A 56 7.95 -5.01 12.22
N SER A 57 6.66 -5.00 12.57
CA SER A 57 6.04 -3.84 13.20
C SER A 57 4.99 -4.23 14.23
N ASP A 58 4.96 -3.52 15.35
CA ASP A 58 3.85 -3.48 16.30
C ASP A 58 2.92 -2.27 16.08
N LYS A 59 3.24 -1.44 15.07
CA LYS A 59 2.52 -0.21 14.69
C LYS A 59 1.83 -0.41 13.34
N VAL A 60 0.78 -1.23 13.33
CA VAL A 60 -0.06 -1.44 12.16
C VAL A 60 -1.27 -0.51 12.26
N GLN A 61 -1.38 0.41 11.31
CA GLN A 61 -2.51 1.31 11.21
C GLN A 61 -3.50 0.76 10.18
N VAL A 62 -4.75 0.64 10.57
CA VAL A 62 -5.82 0.25 9.67
C VAL A 62 -6.95 1.27 9.78
N LYS A 63 -7.41 1.72 8.62
CA LYS A 63 -8.53 2.65 8.51
C LYS A 63 -9.56 2.11 7.55
N LYS A 64 -10.82 2.09 7.99
CA LYS A 64 -12.00 1.86 7.15
C LYS A 64 -12.64 3.21 6.83
N SER A 65 -12.91 3.48 5.56
CA SER A 65 -13.53 4.72 5.09
C SER A 65 -14.47 4.43 3.93
N SER A 66 -15.18 5.45 3.45
CA SER A 66 -15.97 5.35 2.23
C SER A 66 -15.46 6.39 1.22
N GLU A 67 -15.21 5.96 -0.01
CA GLU A 67 -14.83 6.82 -1.13
C GLU A 67 -15.75 6.55 -2.31
N ARG A 68 -16.40 7.59 -2.82
CA ARG A 68 -17.35 7.48 -3.96
C ARG A 68 -18.40 6.38 -3.76
N GLY A 69 -18.88 6.18 -2.53
CA GLY A 69 -19.90 5.19 -2.20
C GLY A 69 -19.39 3.76 -2.00
N VAL A 70 -18.09 3.50 -2.14
CA VAL A 70 -17.52 2.19 -1.87
C VAL A 70 -16.72 2.17 -0.57
N THR A 71 -16.71 1.03 0.11
CA THR A 71 -15.92 0.82 1.32
C THR A 71 -14.44 0.70 0.94
N VAL A 72 -13.60 1.45 1.61
CA VAL A 72 -12.15 1.44 1.43
C VAL A 72 -11.48 1.01 2.71
N LEU A 73 -10.55 0.08 2.61
CA LEU A 73 -9.67 -0.35 3.69
C LEU A 73 -8.24 0.10 3.35
N THR A 74 -7.64 0.87 4.24
CA THR A 74 -6.23 1.28 4.14
C THR A 74 -5.44 0.63 5.25
N ILE A 75 -4.30 0.01 4.92
CA ILE A 75 -3.35 -0.61 5.85
C ILE A 75 -2.00 0.09 5.66
N VAL A 76 -1.43 0.61 6.74
CA VAL A 76 -0.11 1.23 6.76
C VAL A 76 0.73 0.56 7.83
N VAL A 77 1.92 0.16 7.45
CA VAL A 77 2.90 -0.49 8.32
C VAL A 77 4.23 0.20 8.15
N THR A 78 4.86 0.60 9.24
CA THR A 78 6.26 1.06 9.23
C THR A 78 7.06 0.12 10.11
N ASP A 79 8.21 -0.35 9.62
CA ASP A 79 9.09 -1.24 10.39
C ASP A 79 9.54 -0.57 11.70
N ASN A 80 9.77 -1.36 12.74
CA ASN A 80 10.17 -0.82 14.04
C ASN A 80 11.63 -0.35 14.07
N ASN A 81 12.48 -0.88 13.21
CA ASN A 81 13.93 -0.71 13.25
C ASN A 81 14.48 0.02 12.01
N THR A 82 13.73 0.04 10.92
CA THR A 82 14.13 0.64 9.64
C THR A 82 13.08 1.64 9.17
N PRO A 83 13.41 2.57 8.27
CA PRO A 83 12.42 3.48 7.68
C PRO A 83 11.56 2.84 6.59
N GLU A 84 11.55 1.53 6.48
CA GLU A 84 10.77 0.80 5.49
C GLU A 84 9.28 0.77 5.84
N SER A 85 8.43 0.81 4.82
CA SER A 85 6.99 0.84 5.01
C SER A 85 6.23 0.08 3.93
N VAL A 86 5.08 -0.44 4.31
CA VAL A 86 4.11 -1.07 3.42
C VAL A 86 2.82 -0.27 3.46
N PHE A 87 2.30 0.06 2.30
CA PHE A 87 1.00 0.72 2.14
C PHE A 87 0.10 -0.14 1.26
N VAL A 88 -1.11 -0.41 1.74
CA VAL A 88 -2.14 -1.13 0.98
C VAL A 88 -3.45 -0.36 1.04
N LYS A 89 -4.10 -0.22 -0.11
CA LYS A 89 -5.45 0.34 -0.21
C LYS A 89 -6.32 -0.64 -1.02
N LEU A 90 -7.39 -1.12 -0.38
CA LEU A 90 -8.34 -2.06 -0.96
C LEU A 90 -9.71 -1.42 -1.06
N TYR A 91 -10.39 -1.66 -2.17
CA TYR A 91 -11.75 -1.19 -2.43
C TYR A 91 -12.76 -2.32 -2.30
N ASN A 92 -14.00 -1.97 -1.98
CA ASN A 92 -15.13 -2.90 -1.81
C ASN A 92 -14.91 -3.97 -0.72
N VAL A 93 -14.17 -3.62 0.34
CA VAL A 93 -13.92 -4.55 1.45
C VAL A 93 -15.11 -4.53 2.41
N THR A 94 -16.01 -5.48 2.24
CA THR A 94 -17.21 -5.63 3.09
C THR A 94 -17.11 -6.81 4.02
N ASP A 95 -16.30 -7.83 3.69
CA ASP A 95 -16.14 -9.06 4.47
C ASP A 95 -14.72 -9.62 4.28
N LYS A 96 -14.42 -10.72 4.97
CA LYS A 96 -13.23 -11.53 4.75
C LYS A 96 -13.18 -12.06 3.31
N GLY A 97 -11.99 -12.29 2.80
CA GLY A 97 -11.82 -12.78 1.43
C GLY A 97 -10.45 -12.44 0.85
N THR A 98 -10.28 -12.80 -0.40
CA THR A 98 -9.04 -12.55 -1.14
C THR A 98 -9.24 -11.36 -2.10
N PHE A 99 -8.34 -10.39 -1.98
CA PHE A 99 -8.31 -9.17 -2.78
C PHE A 99 -7.02 -9.16 -3.60
N PHE A 100 -7.15 -9.17 -4.92
CA PHE A 100 -6.01 -9.06 -5.82
C PHE A 100 -5.61 -7.59 -6.03
N ILE A 101 -4.33 -7.35 -6.30
CA ILE A 101 -3.77 -6.03 -6.60
C ILE A 101 -3.11 -6.12 -7.99
N PRO A 102 -3.52 -5.28 -8.93
CA PRO A 102 -4.46 -4.15 -8.83
C PRO A 102 -5.95 -4.55 -8.73
N GLY A 103 -6.32 -5.81 -9.00
CA GLY A 103 -7.71 -6.25 -9.04
C GLY A 103 -8.41 -5.85 -10.34
N GLU A 104 -9.71 -6.12 -10.40
CA GLU A 104 -10.57 -5.85 -11.55
C GLU A 104 -11.55 -4.71 -11.24
N GLY A 105 -11.98 -3.99 -12.27
CA GLY A 105 -13.00 -2.95 -12.19
C GLY A 105 -12.48 -1.51 -12.14
N ASP A 106 -13.40 -0.58 -11.86
CA ASP A 106 -13.13 0.86 -11.91
C ASP A 106 -12.28 1.36 -10.73
N PHE A 107 -12.27 0.62 -9.63
CA PHE A 107 -11.48 0.92 -8.43
C PHE A 107 -10.38 -0.12 -8.27
N GLN A 108 -9.17 0.27 -8.64
CA GLN A 108 -8.02 -0.61 -8.53
C GLN A 108 -7.43 -0.59 -7.11
N ASN A 109 -7.21 -1.77 -6.56
CA ASN A 109 -6.45 -1.95 -5.33
C ASN A 109 -4.99 -1.54 -5.54
N VAL A 110 -4.38 -1.01 -4.50
CA VAL A 110 -3.00 -0.50 -4.54
C VAL A 110 -2.16 -1.17 -3.46
N GLY A 111 -0.94 -1.55 -3.82
CA GLY A 111 0.09 -2.02 -2.88
C GLY A 111 1.40 -1.32 -3.17
N ASN A 112 1.95 -0.63 -2.19
CA ASN A 112 3.22 0.08 -2.32
C ASN A 112 4.21 -0.42 -1.28
N LEU A 113 5.46 -0.57 -1.69
CA LEU A 113 6.59 -0.85 -0.82
C LEU A 113 7.50 0.38 -0.83
N ILE A 114 7.83 0.90 0.32
CA ILE A 114 8.63 2.12 0.49
C ILE A 114 9.91 1.74 1.20
N LYS A 115 11.05 1.99 0.55
CA LYS A 115 12.36 1.64 1.08
C LYS A 115 12.78 2.57 2.22
N ASP A 116 12.47 3.87 2.08
CA ASP A 116 12.75 4.87 3.11
C ASP A 116 11.65 5.95 3.12
N VAL A 117 10.86 5.99 4.18
CA VAL A 117 9.77 6.98 4.34
C VAL A 117 10.30 8.40 4.52
N ASN A 118 11.55 8.58 4.95
CA ASN A 118 12.16 9.90 5.08
C ASN A 118 12.60 10.47 3.73
N MET A 119 12.83 9.59 2.75
CA MET A 119 13.30 9.91 1.41
C MET A 119 12.21 9.66 0.35
N PHE A 120 10.95 9.80 0.72
CA PHE A 120 9.80 9.50 -0.15
C PHE A 120 9.74 10.30 -1.45
N ARG A 121 10.42 11.46 -1.54
CA ARG A 121 10.51 12.26 -2.76
C ARG A 121 11.46 11.68 -3.81
N GLU A 122 12.32 10.76 -3.43
CA GLU A 122 13.22 10.07 -4.33
C GLU A 122 12.47 8.92 -5.01
N GLN A 123 12.34 8.99 -6.32
CA GLN A 123 11.56 8.04 -7.11
C GLN A 123 12.01 6.58 -6.96
N ASN A 124 13.29 6.35 -6.70
CA ASN A 124 13.87 5.03 -6.50
C ASN A 124 13.53 4.39 -5.13
N ASN A 125 13.00 5.16 -4.19
CA ASN A 125 12.56 4.66 -2.88
C ASN A 125 11.10 4.18 -2.86
N PHE A 126 10.34 4.43 -3.93
CA PHE A 126 8.92 4.17 -3.99
C PHE A 126 8.59 3.13 -5.05
N TYR A 127 8.15 1.95 -4.62
CA TYR A 127 7.80 0.82 -5.46
C TYR A 127 6.27 0.64 -5.46
N GLN A 128 5.66 0.58 -6.64
CA GLN A 128 4.21 0.61 -6.83
C GLN A 128 3.72 -0.58 -7.66
N THR A 129 2.51 -1.03 -7.36
CA THR A 129 1.81 -2.04 -8.17
C THR A 129 1.07 -1.44 -9.38
N THR A 130 0.87 -0.12 -9.39
CA THR A 130 0.05 0.60 -10.38
C THR A 130 0.86 1.58 -11.22
N LEU A 131 2.17 1.38 -11.36
CA LEU A 131 2.98 2.18 -12.27
C LEU A 131 2.50 1.94 -13.70
N ALA A 132 1.75 2.93 -14.22
CA ALA A 132 1.51 3.03 -15.64
C ALA A 132 2.71 3.76 -16.26
N ASN A 133 3.41 3.13 -17.16
CA ASN A 133 4.31 3.83 -18.06
C ASN A 133 4.01 3.45 -19.50
N ASP A 134 4.30 4.38 -20.40
CA ASP A 134 4.11 4.21 -21.84
C ASP A 134 5.06 3.18 -22.46
N GLU A 135 6.06 2.70 -21.71
CA GLU A 135 7.11 1.79 -22.16
C GLU A 135 6.83 0.32 -21.84
N GLY A 136 5.66 0.00 -21.29
CA GLY A 136 5.24 -1.39 -21.06
C GLY A 136 5.96 -2.09 -19.90
N LEU A 137 6.53 -1.35 -18.95
CA LEU A 137 7.00 -1.93 -17.69
C LEU A 137 5.84 -2.66 -17.00
N LYS A 138 6.07 -3.92 -16.66
CA LYS A 138 5.05 -4.75 -16.02
C LYS A 138 4.60 -4.10 -14.73
N ASN A 139 3.30 -3.86 -14.64
CA ASN A 139 2.70 -3.45 -13.37
C ASN A 139 3.05 -4.49 -12.31
N GLY A 140 3.32 -4.02 -11.10
CA GLY A 140 3.43 -4.92 -9.97
C GLY A 140 2.10 -5.63 -9.69
N VAL A 141 2.15 -6.68 -8.92
CA VAL A 141 0.99 -7.50 -8.53
C VAL A 141 1.02 -7.77 -7.03
N GLY A 142 -0.14 -8.08 -6.49
CA GLY A 142 -0.23 -8.48 -5.09
C GLY A 142 -1.52 -9.21 -4.78
N ARG A 143 -1.58 -9.70 -3.55
CA ARG A 143 -2.76 -10.36 -2.99
C ARG A 143 -2.81 -10.08 -1.50
N VAL A 144 -3.99 -9.70 -1.02
CA VAL A 144 -4.31 -9.62 0.40
C VAL A 144 -5.41 -10.62 0.69
N ASN A 145 -5.16 -11.54 1.60
CA ASN A 145 -6.16 -12.49 2.09
C ASN A 145 -6.59 -12.07 3.49
N ILE A 146 -7.78 -11.49 3.61
CA ILE A 146 -8.37 -11.12 4.90
C ILE A 146 -9.02 -12.37 5.50
N ILE A 147 -8.43 -12.87 6.57
CA ILE A 147 -8.85 -14.08 7.27
C ILE A 147 -9.94 -13.76 8.30
N LYS A 148 -9.81 -12.59 8.94
CA LYS A 148 -10.77 -12.09 9.92
C LYS A 148 -11.05 -10.62 9.68
N LEU A 149 -12.32 -10.24 9.69
CA LEU A 149 -12.79 -8.86 9.66
C LEU A 149 -14.00 -8.72 10.56
N THR A 150 -13.88 -7.85 11.56
CA THR A 150 -14.97 -7.46 12.46
C THR A 150 -15.02 -5.94 12.58
N ASP A 151 -15.91 -5.41 13.38
CA ASP A 151 -15.98 -3.96 13.62
C ASP A 151 -14.78 -3.42 14.43
N SER A 152 -14.03 -4.29 15.10
CA SER A 152 -12.93 -3.90 15.98
C SER A 152 -11.56 -4.47 15.61
N GLU A 153 -11.51 -5.44 14.71
CA GLU A 153 -10.26 -6.19 14.42
C GLU A 153 -10.22 -6.69 12.99
N ILE A 154 -9.01 -6.66 12.43
CA ILE A 154 -8.67 -7.29 11.15
C ILE A 154 -7.43 -8.17 11.31
N GLU A 155 -7.43 -9.32 10.61
CA GLU A 155 -6.27 -10.21 10.49
C GLU A 155 -6.17 -10.73 9.06
N GLY A 156 -4.94 -10.84 8.53
CA GLY A 156 -4.76 -11.32 7.17
C GLY A 156 -3.31 -11.57 6.81
N GLU A 157 -3.15 -11.98 5.57
CA GLU A 157 -1.87 -12.26 4.92
C GLU A 157 -1.75 -11.44 3.65
N LEU A 158 -0.53 -11.07 3.28
CA LEU A 158 -0.31 -10.34 2.03
C LEU A 158 1.01 -10.70 1.37
N ILE A 159 1.01 -10.58 0.03
CA ILE A 159 2.16 -10.71 -0.85
C ILE A 159 2.09 -9.55 -1.84
N ILE A 160 3.19 -8.84 -2.05
CA ILE A 160 3.27 -7.73 -2.99
C ILE A 160 4.57 -7.85 -3.79
N ILE A 161 4.47 -7.70 -5.10
CA ILE A 161 5.58 -7.47 -6.02
C ILE A 161 5.32 -6.10 -6.64
N ALA A 162 6.23 -5.17 -6.47
CA ALA A 162 6.08 -3.79 -6.91
C ALA A 162 7.33 -3.31 -7.65
N ASN A 163 7.19 -2.34 -8.55
CA ASN A 163 8.27 -1.80 -9.33
C ASN A 163 8.42 -0.30 -9.07
N ASN A 164 9.67 0.21 -9.12
CA ASN A 164 9.93 1.64 -9.10
C ASN A 164 9.98 2.21 -10.53
N SER A 165 10.19 3.53 -10.65
CA SER A 165 10.29 4.23 -11.93
C SER A 165 11.50 3.82 -12.78
N GLU A 166 12.52 3.19 -12.18
CA GLU A 166 13.70 2.66 -12.87
C GLU A 166 13.51 1.19 -13.31
N GLY A 167 12.33 0.60 -13.07
CA GLY A 167 12.04 -0.80 -13.36
C GLY A 167 12.66 -1.79 -12.37
N LYS A 168 13.26 -1.33 -11.27
CA LYS A 168 13.72 -2.20 -10.20
C LYS A 168 12.53 -2.74 -9.42
N GLN A 169 12.61 -4.00 -9.02
CA GLN A 169 11.55 -4.70 -8.34
C GLN A 169 11.79 -4.74 -6.83
N ALA A 170 10.73 -4.58 -6.05
CA ALA A 170 10.69 -4.93 -4.63
C ALA A 170 9.66 -6.03 -4.39
N GLN A 171 9.89 -6.84 -3.37
CA GLN A 171 9.01 -7.96 -3.02
C GLN A 171 8.74 -7.97 -1.53
N LEU A 172 7.49 -8.21 -1.17
CA LEU A 172 7.06 -8.54 0.18
C LEU A 172 6.47 -9.95 0.15
N GLU A 173 7.13 -10.87 0.85
CA GLU A 173 6.78 -12.29 0.87
C GLU A 173 6.18 -12.70 2.21
N SER A 174 5.15 -13.55 2.15
CA SER A 174 4.60 -14.25 3.33
C SER A 174 4.34 -13.36 4.54
N ALA A 175 3.87 -12.14 4.30
CA ALA A 175 3.57 -11.21 5.38
C ALA A 175 2.23 -11.54 6.03
N ARG A 176 2.19 -11.44 7.36
CA ARG A 176 0.98 -11.56 8.18
C ARG A 176 0.78 -10.30 8.98
N PHE A 177 -0.48 -9.91 9.14
CA PHE A 177 -0.83 -8.75 9.94
C PHE A 177 -2.08 -9.00 10.78
N LYS A 178 -2.11 -8.29 11.89
CA LYS A 178 -3.27 -8.17 12.78
C LYS A 178 -3.31 -6.75 13.31
N ALA A 179 -4.49 -6.14 13.32
CA ALA A 179 -4.70 -4.81 13.85
C ALA A 179 -6.10 -4.64 14.41
N LYS A 180 -6.27 -3.61 15.26
CA LYS A 180 -7.58 -3.13 15.72
C LYS A 180 -7.91 -1.82 15.01
N PHE A 181 -9.22 -1.58 14.79
CA PHE A 181 -9.73 -0.31 14.26
C PHE A 181 -9.80 0.77 15.32
#